data_33993a89985d7ff7b5f15f6dd7db206f
#
_entry.id   33993a89985d7ff7b5f15f6dd7db206f
#
_cell.length_a   1.000
_cell.length_b   1.000
_cell.length_c   1.000
_cell.angle_alpha   90.00
_cell.angle_beta   90.00
_cell.angle_gamma   90.00
#
_symmetry.space_group_name_H-M   'P 1'
#
loop_
_entity.id
_entity.type
_entity.pdbx_description
1 polymer ?
#
loop_
_entity_poly.entity_id
_entity_poly.type
_entity_poly.pdbx_seq_one_letter_code
_entity_poly.pdbx_strand_id
1 'polypeptide(L)'
;YLRAGGLFIFKINYSGGNTMNMLSLANELNSNTYPGRGIVIGKTKDGKKAVTAYFIMGRSNNSRNRVFVEDGEGIRTQAFDPSKLEDPSLIIYAPVRVLGNKTIVTNGDQTDTIYEGMDKQLTFEQSLRTREFEPDAPNYTPRISGIMHVENGKYNYAMSILKSNNGNPEACNRYTFAYENPVAGEGHFIHTYMHDGNPLPSFEGEPKLVKINGDIDEFTNMVWTNLNEDNKVSLFVRFIDIETGEYETRIVNKNK
;
A
#
# COMPACT_ATOMS: atom_id res chain seq x y z
N TYR A 1 41.99 57.64 10.43
CA TYR A 1 40.66 57.51 9.83
C TYR A 1 40.28 56.05 9.85
N LEU A 2 39.43 55.67 10.83
CA LEU A 2 38.80 54.38 10.97
C LEU A 2 37.52 54.39 10.10
N ARG A 3 37.39 53.47 9.13
CA ARG A 3 36.11 53.18 8.48
C ARG A 3 35.53 51.89 9.07
N ALA A 4 34.33 52.02 9.67
CA ALA A 4 33.53 50.96 10.16
C ALA A 4 33.01 50.13 8.95
N GLY A 5 33.31 48.84 8.94
CA GLY A 5 32.74 47.86 7.98
C GLY A 5 31.38 47.41 8.46
N GLY A 6 30.33 47.83 7.77
CA GLY A 6 28.97 47.35 8.03
C GLY A 6 28.82 45.91 7.54
N LEU A 7 28.51 45.01 8.46
CA LEU A 7 28.15 43.62 8.14
C LEU A 7 26.71 43.58 7.60
N PHE A 8 26.54 43.42 6.31
CA PHE A 8 25.24 43.17 5.70
C PHE A 8 24.86 41.71 5.94
N ILE A 9 23.99 41.49 6.94
CA ILE A 9 23.32 40.21 7.13
C ILE A 9 22.21 40.10 6.07
N PHE A 10 22.44 39.37 5.00
CA PHE A 10 21.38 38.96 4.09
C PHE A 10 20.47 37.96 4.83
N LYS A 11 19.31 38.40 5.31
CA LYS A 11 18.20 37.51 5.63
C LYS A 11 17.74 36.86 4.33
N ILE A 12 18.17 35.64 4.08
CA ILE A 12 17.56 34.80 3.03
C ILE A 12 16.18 34.41 3.56
N ASN A 13 15.15 35.11 3.12
CA ASN A 13 13.77 34.66 3.30
C ASN A 13 13.57 33.45 2.37
N TYR A 14 13.60 32.25 2.93
CA TYR A 14 13.07 31.06 2.29
C TYR A 14 11.52 31.16 2.30
N SER A 15 10.96 31.98 1.43
CA SER A 15 9.55 31.95 1.08
C SER A 15 9.42 31.25 -0.27
N GLY A 16 8.90 30.04 -0.27
CA GLY A 16 8.55 29.34 -1.49
C GLY A 16 9.22 27.99 -1.64
N GLY A 17 9.11 27.10 -0.63
CA GLY A 17 9.20 25.68 -0.91
C GLY A 17 8.06 25.34 -1.88
N ASN A 18 8.37 24.86 -3.09
CA ASN A 18 7.40 24.16 -3.92
C ASN A 18 6.81 23.05 -3.04
N THR A 19 5.66 23.30 -2.42
CA THR A 19 4.86 22.23 -1.85
C THR A 19 4.50 21.35 -3.04
N MET A 20 5.13 20.18 -3.15
CA MET A 20 4.70 19.14 -4.08
C MET A 20 3.19 19.01 -3.86
N ASN A 21 2.41 19.07 -4.93
CA ASN A 21 0.96 18.97 -4.84
C ASN A 21 0.61 17.56 -4.31
N MET A 22 0.38 17.49 -3.01
CA MET A 22 -0.08 16.27 -2.35
C MET A 22 -1.46 15.93 -2.91
N LEU A 23 -1.58 14.73 -3.47
CA LEU A 23 -2.80 14.31 -4.14
C LEU A 23 -3.92 14.00 -3.13
N SER A 24 -5.15 14.17 -3.55
CA SER A 24 -6.31 13.66 -2.82
C SER A 24 -6.48 12.19 -3.14
N LEU A 25 -6.33 11.31 -2.14
CA LEU A 25 -6.56 9.87 -2.33
C LEU A 25 -7.96 9.58 -2.87
N ALA A 26 -8.98 10.31 -2.39
CA ALA A 26 -10.35 10.19 -2.90
C ALA A 26 -10.43 10.46 -4.42
N ASN A 27 -9.77 11.52 -4.90
CA ASN A 27 -9.76 11.84 -6.32
C ASN A 27 -9.00 10.79 -7.15
N GLU A 28 -7.86 10.29 -6.63
CA GLU A 28 -7.09 9.23 -7.29
C GLU A 28 -7.93 7.95 -7.46
N LEU A 29 -8.67 7.56 -6.42
CA LEU A 29 -9.54 6.38 -6.47
C LEU A 29 -10.76 6.59 -7.38
N ASN A 30 -11.41 7.74 -7.28
CA ASN A 30 -12.62 8.04 -8.06
C ASN A 30 -12.33 8.22 -9.56
N SER A 31 -11.14 8.73 -9.91
CA SER A 31 -10.73 8.93 -11.31
C SER A 31 -10.22 7.67 -12.00
N ASN A 32 -9.90 6.62 -11.25
CA ASN A 32 -9.37 5.37 -11.77
C ASN A 32 -10.35 4.21 -11.54
N THR A 33 -11.03 3.78 -12.60
CA THR A 33 -12.05 2.72 -12.51
C THR A 33 -11.48 1.35 -12.13
N TYR A 34 -10.17 1.11 -12.36
CA TYR A 34 -9.54 -0.17 -12.06
C TYR A 34 -8.04 -0.06 -11.72
N PRO A 35 -7.68 0.45 -10.54
CA PRO A 35 -6.30 0.37 -10.04
C PRO A 35 -5.90 -1.08 -9.66
N GLY A 36 -6.83 -2.01 -9.65
CA GLY A 36 -6.61 -3.42 -9.34
C GLY A 36 -6.52 -3.70 -7.83
N ARG A 37 -5.32 -3.82 -7.30
CA ARG A 37 -5.04 -3.89 -5.86
C ARG A 37 -4.29 -2.63 -5.47
N GLY A 38 -4.55 -2.10 -4.30
CA GLY A 38 -3.88 -0.89 -3.83
C GLY A 38 -3.49 -0.97 -2.37
N ILE A 39 -2.30 -0.45 -2.07
CA ILE A 39 -1.77 -0.30 -0.71
C ILE A 39 -1.56 1.19 -0.44
N VAL A 40 -2.07 1.66 0.68
CA VAL A 40 -1.76 2.99 1.24
C VAL A 40 -1.04 2.79 2.55
N ILE A 41 0.07 3.47 2.76
CA ILE A 41 0.77 3.53 4.04
C ILE A 41 1.09 5.00 4.34
N GLY A 42 0.88 5.43 5.58
CA GLY A 42 1.10 6.81 5.96
C GLY A 42 0.99 7.07 7.46
N LYS A 43 0.84 8.33 7.81
CA LYS A 43 0.77 8.82 9.19
C LYS A 43 -0.42 9.77 9.36
N THR A 44 -1.16 9.65 10.45
CA THR A 44 -2.27 10.57 10.76
C THR A 44 -1.80 12.01 10.90
N LYS A 45 -2.72 12.96 10.70
CA LYS A 45 -2.43 14.40 10.74
C LYS A 45 -1.90 14.87 12.10
N ASP A 46 -2.32 14.25 13.18
CA ASP A 46 -1.82 14.52 14.54
C ASP A 46 -0.45 13.86 14.82
N GLY A 47 0.03 13.04 13.88
CA GLY A 47 1.31 12.34 13.98
C GLY A 47 1.32 11.13 14.91
N LYS A 48 0.18 10.72 15.48
CA LYS A 48 0.13 9.71 16.53
C LYS A 48 -0.03 8.28 16.02
N LYS A 49 -0.69 8.08 14.86
CA LYS A 49 -0.98 6.74 14.37
C LYS A 49 -0.32 6.50 13.02
N ALA A 50 0.29 5.33 12.87
CA ALA A 50 0.64 4.74 11.58
C ALA A 50 -0.62 4.20 10.91
N VAL A 51 -0.76 4.40 9.60
CA VAL A 51 -1.95 4.06 8.84
C VAL A 51 -1.58 3.10 7.73
N THR A 52 -2.34 2.01 7.56
CA THR A 52 -2.30 1.21 6.35
C THR A 52 -3.70 0.87 5.87
N ALA A 53 -3.86 0.84 4.55
CA ALA A 53 -5.03 0.30 3.90
C ALA A 53 -4.62 -0.63 2.75
N TYR A 54 -5.40 -1.67 2.55
CA TYR A 54 -5.26 -2.57 1.42
C TYR A 54 -6.64 -2.89 0.85
N PHE A 55 -6.81 -2.69 -0.45
CA PHE A 55 -8.05 -3.06 -1.13
C PHE A 55 -7.80 -4.00 -2.32
N ILE A 56 -8.80 -4.79 -2.61
CA ILE A 56 -8.85 -5.62 -3.81
C ILE A 56 -10.05 -5.23 -4.68
N MET A 57 -9.83 -5.26 -5.99
CA MET A 57 -10.86 -5.15 -7.00
C MET A 57 -10.84 -6.38 -7.90
N GLY A 58 -11.93 -6.65 -8.60
CA GLY A 58 -12.07 -7.78 -9.49
C GLY A 58 -12.97 -7.47 -10.68
N ARG A 59 -12.61 -7.98 -11.88
CA ARG A 59 -13.44 -7.89 -13.09
C ARG A 59 -14.09 -9.22 -13.44
N SER A 60 -13.44 -10.36 -13.14
CA SER A 60 -14.00 -11.70 -13.37
C SER A 60 -14.85 -12.18 -12.19
N ASN A 61 -15.73 -13.15 -12.44
CA ASN A 61 -16.54 -13.78 -11.39
C ASN A 61 -15.65 -14.40 -10.30
N ASN A 62 -14.57 -15.10 -10.68
CA ASN A 62 -13.63 -15.71 -9.75
C ASN A 62 -12.93 -14.62 -8.89
N SER A 63 -12.45 -13.54 -9.49
CA SER A 63 -11.80 -12.45 -8.76
C SER A 63 -12.74 -11.68 -7.82
N ARG A 64 -14.05 -11.61 -8.12
CA ARG A 64 -15.09 -11.00 -7.29
C ARG A 64 -15.60 -11.91 -6.17
N ASN A 65 -15.38 -13.21 -6.29
CA ASN A 65 -15.83 -14.22 -5.33
C ASN A 65 -14.90 -14.30 -4.11
N ARG A 66 -14.61 -13.16 -3.47
CA ARG A 66 -13.67 -13.06 -2.35
C ARG A 66 -14.22 -12.17 -1.23
N VAL A 67 -13.78 -12.50 -0.02
CA VAL A 67 -13.95 -11.68 1.18
C VAL A 67 -12.63 -11.67 1.95
N PHE A 68 -12.40 -10.62 2.75
CA PHE A 68 -11.39 -10.62 3.79
C PHE A 68 -11.98 -11.14 5.08
N VAL A 69 -11.26 -12.00 5.74
CA VAL A 69 -11.56 -12.49 7.09
C VAL A 69 -10.35 -12.30 7.99
N GLU A 70 -10.59 -12.11 9.27
CA GLU A 70 -9.52 -12.05 10.28
C GLU A 70 -8.77 -13.38 10.35
N ASP A 71 -7.45 -13.31 10.53
CA ASP A 71 -6.55 -14.45 10.68
C ASP A 71 -5.43 -14.09 11.66
N GLY A 72 -5.66 -14.36 12.94
CA GLY A 72 -4.82 -13.88 14.03
C GLY A 72 -4.76 -12.36 14.05
N GLU A 73 -3.54 -11.80 14.08
CA GLU A 73 -3.33 -10.35 13.98
C GLU A 73 -3.38 -9.83 12.53
N GLY A 74 -3.48 -10.71 11.55
CA GLY A 74 -3.57 -10.38 10.13
C GLY A 74 -4.96 -10.59 9.54
N ILE A 75 -5.00 -10.74 8.22
CA ILE A 75 -6.19 -11.14 7.48
C ILE A 75 -5.81 -12.14 6.39
N ARG A 76 -6.78 -12.95 5.96
CA ARG A 76 -6.66 -13.78 4.76
C ARG A 76 -7.82 -13.53 3.80
N THR A 77 -7.61 -13.81 2.53
CA THR A 77 -8.70 -13.91 1.57
C THR A 77 -9.40 -15.26 1.71
N GLN A 78 -10.69 -15.27 1.45
CA GLN A 78 -11.51 -16.47 1.42
C GLN A 78 -12.49 -16.38 0.27
N ALA A 79 -12.84 -17.50 -0.36
CA ALA A 79 -13.95 -17.53 -1.29
C ALA A 79 -15.26 -17.19 -0.55
N PHE A 80 -16.04 -16.27 -1.11
CA PHE A 80 -17.38 -15.96 -0.60
C PHE A 80 -18.32 -17.16 -0.82
N ASP A 81 -18.31 -17.70 -2.03
CA ASP A 81 -19.02 -18.92 -2.40
C ASP A 81 -17.99 -19.98 -2.83
N PRO A 82 -17.66 -20.95 -1.96
CA PRO A 82 -16.68 -21.99 -2.28
C PRO A 82 -17.06 -22.84 -3.50
N SER A 83 -18.36 -22.97 -3.82
CA SER A 83 -18.81 -23.76 -4.98
C SER A 83 -18.46 -23.10 -6.33
N LYS A 84 -18.12 -21.80 -6.32
CA LYS A 84 -17.74 -21.01 -7.50
C LYS A 84 -16.23 -20.74 -7.58
N LEU A 85 -15.43 -21.38 -6.71
CA LEU A 85 -13.99 -21.24 -6.71
C LEU A 85 -13.39 -22.09 -7.83
N GLU A 86 -12.85 -21.45 -8.88
CA GLU A 86 -12.24 -22.14 -10.03
C GLU A 86 -10.76 -22.46 -9.75
N ASP A 87 -9.95 -21.43 -9.46
CA ASP A 87 -8.52 -21.57 -9.17
C ASP A 87 -8.15 -20.72 -7.93
N PRO A 88 -7.76 -21.35 -6.82
CA PRO A 88 -7.39 -20.63 -5.61
C PRO A 88 -5.99 -19.99 -5.67
N SER A 89 -5.10 -20.40 -6.55
CA SER A 89 -3.66 -20.15 -6.47
C SER A 89 -3.28 -18.67 -6.44
N LEU A 90 -4.01 -17.82 -7.18
CA LEU A 90 -3.75 -16.37 -7.24
C LEU A 90 -4.76 -15.52 -6.46
N ILE A 91 -5.75 -16.15 -5.80
CA ILE A 91 -6.82 -15.41 -5.13
C ILE A 91 -6.96 -15.72 -3.65
N ILE A 92 -6.43 -16.85 -3.16
CA ILE A 92 -6.44 -17.24 -1.74
C ILE A 92 -5.02 -17.10 -1.18
N TYR A 93 -4.84 -16.13 -0.30
CA TYR A 93 -3.56 -15.81 0.37
C TYR A 93 -3.84 -14.97 1.62
N ALA A 94 -2.82 -14.75 2.45
CA ALA A 94 -2.87 -13.83 3.58
C ALA A 94 -2.32 -12.45 3.15
N PRO A 95 -3.16 -11.45 2.81
CA PRO A 95 -2.65 -10.16 2.37
C PRO A 95 -1.98 -9.35 3.49
N VAL A 96 -2.30 -9.64 4.75
CA VAL A 96 -1.69 -8.97 5.91
C VAL A 96 -1.23 -10.00 6.92
N ARG A 97 0.03 -9.91 7.31
CA ARG A 97 0.63 -10.67 8.43
C ARG A 97 1.43 -9.75 9.34
N VAL A 98 1.49 -10.11 10.61
CA VAL A 98 2.26 -9.37 11.62
C VAL A 98 3.41 -10.24 12.12
N LEU A 99 4.62 -9.66 12.17
CA LEU A 99 5.82 -10.27 12.72
C LEU A 99 6.41 -9.34 13.78
N GLY A 100 6.06 -9.57 15.04
CA GLY A 100 6.44 -8.68 16.15
C GLY A 100 5.92 -7.25 15.90
N ASN A 101 6.83 -6.29 15.81
CA ASN A 101 6.50 -4.88 15.55
C ASN A 101 6.33 -4.51 14.06
N LYS A 102 6.25 -5.51 13.19
CA LYS A 102 6.18 -5.32 11.72
C LYS A 102 4.83 -5.76 11.18
N THR A 103 4.15 -4.87 10.46
CA THR A 103 2.96 -5.21 9.68
C THR A 103 3.33 -5.31 8.22
N ILE A 104 3.15 -6.49 7.62
CA ILE A 104 3.43 -6.79 6.22
C ILE A 104 2.09 -6.78 5.48
N VAL A 105 2.01 -6.08 4.34
CA VAL A 105 0.82 -6.01 3.50
C VAL A 105 1.18 -6.21 2.04
N THR A 106 0.48 -7.12 1.33
CA THR A 106 0.75 -7.41 -0.08
C THR A 106 -0.50 -7.80 -0.86
N ASN A 107 -0.38 -7.88 -2.19
CA ASN A 107 -1.46 -8.32 -3.07
C ASN A 107 -1.42 -9.81 -3.45
N GLY A 108 -0.60 -10.62 -2.79
CA GLY A 108 -0.46 -12.03 -3.13
C GLY A 108 0.27 -12.85 -2.06
N ASP A 109 0.63 -14.08 -2.39
CA ASP A 109 1.31 -15.04 -1.51
C ASP A 109 2.74 -14.64 -1.13
N GLN A 110 3.30 -13.59 -1.74
CA GLN A 110 4.60 -13.05 -1.31
C GLN A 110 4.57 -12.49 0.13
N THR A 111 3.40 -12.32 0.75
CA THR A 111 3.31 -12.00 2.18
C THR A 111 4.04 -13.04 3.03
N ASP A 112 3.80 -14.33 2.73
CA ASP A 112 4.44 -15.43 3.44
C ASP A 112 5.94 -15.46 3.17
N THR A 113 6.36 -15.19 1.93
CA THR A 113 7.79 -15.09 1.57
C THR A 113 8.50 -13.99 2.36
N ILE A 114 7.87 -12.81 2.50
CA ILE A 114 8.43 -11.71 3.30
C ILE A 114 8.46 -12.09 4.79
N TYR A 115 7.35 -12.62 5.31
CA TYR A 115 7.25 -13.03 6.71
C TYR A 115 8.34 -14.04 7.08
N GLU A 116 8.45 -15.14 6.33
CA GLU A 116 9.43 -16.19 6.56
C GLU A 116 10.88 -15.72 6.36
N GLY A 117 11.13 -14.87 5.36
CA GLY A 117 12.44 -14.30 5.12
C GLY A 117 12.88 -13.41 6.28
N MET A 118 12.01 -12.53 6.75
CA MET A 118 12.32 -11.63 7.85
C MET A 118 12.41 -12.35 9.20
N ASP A 119 11.65 -13.41 9.41
CA ASP A 119 11.79 -14.28 10.58
C ASP A 119 13.18 -14.95 10.61
N LYS A 120 13.75 -15.22 9.44
CA LYS A 120 15.13 -15.68 9.24
C LYS A 120 16.16 -14.54 9.16
N GLN A 121 15.79 -13.31 9.57
CA GLN A 121 16.64 -12.12 9.61
C GLN A 121 17.10 -11.57 8.23
N LEU A 122 16.42 -11.93 7.15
CA LEU A 122 16.61 -11.25 5.87
C LEU A 122 15.96 -9.87 5.91
N THR A 123 16.44 -8.94 5.09
CA THR A 123 15.75 -7.66 4.87
C THR A 123 14.49 -7.84 4.03
N PHE A 124 13.63 -6.83 4.00
CA PHE A 124 12.44 -6.81 3.14
C PHE A 124 12.79 -7.07 1.68
N GLU A 125 13.81 -6.40 1.14
CA GLU A 125 14.27 -6.55 -0.23
C GLU A 125 14.88 -7.94 -0.49
N GLN A 126 15.67 -8.44 0.47
CA GLN A 126 16.27 -9.78 0.36
C GLN A 126 15.20 -10.86 0.32
N SER A 127 14.14 -10.72 1.14
CA SER A 127 13.02 -11.66 1.17
C SER A 127 12.29 -11.74 -0.18
N LEU A 128 12.18 -10.60 -0.90
CA LEU A 128 11.51 -10.53 -2.19
C LEU A 128 12.36 -11.00 -3.39
N ARG A 129 13.64 -11.30 -3.20
CA ARG A 129 14.54 -11.66 -4.33
C ARG A 129 14.14 -12.94 -5.06
N THR A 130 13.43 -13.84 -4.39
CA THR A 130 12.96 -15.09 -4.97
C THR A 130 11.60 -14.96 -5.67
N ARG A 131 11.00 -13.77 -5.63
CA ARG A 131 9.67 -13.51 -6.20
C ARG A 131 9.78 -12.65 -7.45
N GLU A 132 8.80 -12.81 -8.33
CA GLU A 132 8.59 -11.98 -9.52
C GLU A 132 7.13 -11.52 -9.56
N PHE A 133 6.68 -10.88 -10.63
CA PHE A 133 5.27 -10.60 -10.90
C PHE A 133 4.44 -11.89 -11.02
N GLU A 134 3.12 -11.79 -11.06
CA GLU A 134 2.23 -12.95 -11.22
C GLU A 134 2.34 -13.53 -12.63
N PRO A 135 2.30 -14.87 -12.80
CA PRO A 135 2.43 -15.53 -14.11
C PRO A 135 1.11 -15.55 -14.89
N ASP A 136 0.34 -14.47 -14.83
CA ASP A 136 -1.01 -14.34 -15.40
C ASP A 136 -0.99 -13.59 -16.74
N ALA A 137 -0.37 -14.18 -17.76
CA ALA A 137 -0.37 -13.60 -19.11
C ALA A 137 -1.80 -13.23 -19.58
N PRO A 138 -1.99 -12.12 -20.29
CA PRO A 138 -1.00 -11.15 -20.76
C PRO A 138 -0.71 -10.02 -19.76
N ASN A 139 -1.34 -9.99 -18.59
CA ASN A 139 -1.25 -8.86 -17.66
C ASN A 139 0.06 -8.84 -16.88
N TYR A 140 0.61 -10.04 -16.56
CA TYR A 140 1.78 -10.16 -15.67
C TYR A 140 1.64 -9.23 -14.47
N THR A 141 0.55 -9.45 -13.71
CA THR A 141 0.13 -8.61 -12.59
C THR A 141 1.28 -8.27 -11.67
N PRO A 142 1.59 -6.99 -11.44
CA PRO A 142 2.64 -6.60 -10.50
C PRO A 142 2.37 -7.11 -9.09
N ARG A 143 3.42 -7.57 -8.41
CA ARG A 143 3.37 -7.82 -6.98
C ARG A 143 3.74 -6.54 -6.24
N ILE A 144 2.79 -5.95 -5.54
CA ILE A 144 2.99 -4.80 -4.66
C ILE A 144 3.06 -5.26 -3.21
N SER A 145 3.97 -4.69 -2.46
CA SER A 145 4.19 -5.02 -1.06
C SER A 145 4.48 -3.78 -0.24
N GLY A 146 4.07 -3.79 1.01
CA GLY A 146 4.40 -2.78 2.01
C GLY A 146 4.80 -3.44 3.31
N ILE A 147 5.67 -2.78 4.05
CA ILE A 147 6.03 -3.14 5.42
C ILE A 147 6.09 -1.89 6.28
N MET A 148 5.47 -1.96 7.44
CA MET A 148 5.54 -0.92 8.48
C MET A 148 6.29 -1.46 9.70
N HIS A 149 7.12 -0.61 10.30
CA HIS A 149 7.75 -0.86 11.58
C HIS A 149 7.25 0.19 12.57
N VAL A 150 6.61 -0.26 13.65
CA VAL A 150 6.11 0.60 14.73
C VAL A 150 6.68 0.07 16.05
N GLU A 151 7.55 0.85 16.68
CA GLU A 151 8.20 0.43 17.92
C GLU A 151 8.62 1.64 18.78
N ASN A 152 8.13 1.71 20.01
CA ASN A 152 8.59 2.68 21.02
C ASN A 152 8.63 4.14 20.52
N GLY A 153 7.53 4.62 19.94
CA GLY A 153 7.43 5.97 19.40
C GLY A 153 8.10 6.17 18.03
N LYS A 154 8.73 5.14 17.47
CA LYS A 154 9.37 5.18 16.16
C LYS A 154 8.48 4.54 15.11
N TYR A 155 8.44 5.15 13.94
CA TYR A 155 7.68 4.66 12.80
C TYR A 155 8.43 4.92 11.50
N ASN A 156 8.56 3.87 10.71
CA ASN A 156 9.01 3.93 9.33
C ASN A 156 8.33 2.85 8.50
N TYR A 157 8.41 2.97 7.19
CA TYR A 157 7.86 1.95 6.28
C TYR A 157 8.61 1.90 4.96
N ALA A 158 8.42 0.81 4.24
CA ALA A 158 8.87 0.65 2.87
C ALA A 158 7.76 0.05 2.00
N MET A 159 7.80 0.36 0.72
CA MET A 159 6.93 -0.19 -0.31
C MET A 159 7.77 -0.78 -1.44
N SER A 160 7.27 -1.81 -2.10
CA SER A 160 7.95 -2.47 -3.21
C SER A 160 6.97 -2.82 -4.32
N ILE A 161 7.48 -2.85 -5.56
CA ILE A 161 6.79 -3.39 -6.72
C ILE A 161 7.74 -4.27 -7.52
N LEU A 162 7.26 -5.49 -7.85
CA LEU A 162 7.90 -6.41 -8.78
C LEU A 162 7.00 -6.46 -10.02
N LYS A 163 7.51 -6.05 -11.17
CA LYS A 163 6.72 -5.98 -12.39
C LYS A 163 7.51 -6.43 -13.62
N SER A 164 6.82 -6.89 -14.65
CA SER A 164 7.44 -7.21 -15.92
C SER A 164 8.05 -5.95 -16.56
N ASN A 165 9.14 -6.13 -17.28
CA ASN A 165 9.72 -5.06 -18.07
C ASN A 165 8.91 -4.91 -19.38
N ASN A 166 7.95 -4.00 -19.38
CA ASN A 166 7.08 -3.72 -20.54
C ASN A 166 6.38 -4.98 -21.10
N GLY A 167 5.86 -5.84 -20.19
CA GLY A 167 5.17 -7.08 -20.57
C GLY A 167 6.09 -8.22 -20.98
N ASN A 168 7.41 -8.09 -20.86
CA ASN A 168 8.35 -9.19 -21.10
C ASN A 168 8.31 -10.20 -19.95
N PRO A 169 7.90 -11.47 -20.18
CA PRO A 169 7.82 -12.48 -19.12
C PRO A 169 9.16 -12.91 -18.53
N GLU A 170 10.26 -12.68 -19.24
CA GLU A 170 11.60 -13.08 -18.80
C GLU A 170 12.38 -11.99 -18.04
N ALA A 171 11.76 -10.82 -17.88
CA ALA A 171 12.43 -9.68 -17.28
C ALA A 171 11.59 -9.06 -16.14
N CYS A 172 12.05 -9.21 -14.90
CA CYS A 172 11.43 -8.63 -13.72
C CYS A 172 12.17 -7.38 -13.25
N ASN A 173 11.49 -6.23 -13.26
CA ASN A 173 11.95 -5.01 -12.63
C ASN A 173 11.54 -5.00 -11.15
N ARG A 174 12.47 -4.61 -10.26
CA ARG A 174 12.30 -4.60 -8.80
C ARG A 174 12.58 -3.20 -8.27
N TYR A 175 11.60 -2.60 -7.63
CA TYR A 175 11.75 -1.28 -7.01
C TYR A 175 11.36 -1.35 -5.55
N THR A 176 12.13 -0.71 -4.69
CA THR A 176 11.83 -0.50 -3.27
C THR A 176 11.96 0.96 -2.93
N PHE A 177 10.97 1.49 -2.20
CA PHE A 177 10.87 2.88 -1.76
C PHE A 177 10.83 2.88 -0.24
N ALA A 178 11.81 3.48 0.41
CA ALA A 178 11.93 3.53 1.86
C ALA A 178 11.59 4.93 2.39
N TYR A 179 10.80 4.98 3.44
CA TYR A 179 10.33 6.20 4.10
C TYR A 179 10.70 6.14 5.59
N GLU A 180 11.89 6.68 5.91
CA GLU A 180 12.46 6.59 7.26
C GLU A 180 11.83 7.55 8.25
N ASN A 181 11.35 8.71 7.80
CA ASN A 181 10.76 9.75 8.62
C ASN A 181 9.39 10.19 8.07
N PRO A 182 8.34 9.36 8.20
CA PRO A 182 7.02 9.69 7.69
C PRO A 182 6.45 10.99 8.27
N VAL A 183 5.97 11.86 7.38
CA VAL A 183 5.42 13.18 7.74
C VAL A 183 3.97 13.04 8.17
N ALA A 184 3.57 13.76 9.21
CA ALA A 184 2.20 13.77 9.71
C ALA A 184 1.22 14.31 8.65
N GLY A 185 0.13 13.58 8.42
CA GLY A 185 -0.89 13.90 7.43
C GLY A 185 -0.55 13.44 6.01
N GLU A 186 0.60 12.76 5.81
CA GLU A 186 1.06 12.26 4.52
C GLU A 186 1.07 10.74 4.48
N GLY A 187 0.91 10.20 3.28
CA GLY A 187 1.07 8.79 2.98
C GLY A 187 1.44 8.56 1.54
N HIS A 188 1.71 7.31 1.22
CA HIS A 188 2.05 6.89 -0.14
C HIS A 188 1.09 5.81 -0.61
N PHE A 189 0.66 5.94 -1.85
CA PHE A 189 -0.28 5.02 -2.51
C PHE A 189 0.39 4.33 -3.69
N ILE A 190 0.45 3.00 -3.65
CA ILE A 190 0.90 2.15 -4.75
C ILE A 190 -0.25 1.22 -5.16
N HIS A 191 -0.36 0.93 -6.45
CA HIS A 191 -1.39 0.04 -6.97
C HIS A 191 -0.87 -0.79 -8.15
N THR A 192 -1.60 -1.83 -8.54
CA THR A 192 -1.07 -2.77 -9.54
C THR A 192 -1.15 -2.24 -10.97
N TYR A 193 -2.21 -1.49 -11.34
CA TYR A 193 -2.46 -1.06 -12.72
C TYR A 193 -2.69 0.45 -12.82
N MET A 194 -2.11 1.08 -13.83
CA MET A 194 -2.28 2.52 -14.10
C MET A 194 -3.75 2.90 -14.31
N HIS A 195 -4.51 2.06 -15.00
CA HIS A 195 -5.93 2.22 -15.32
C HIS A 195 -6.50 0.91 -15.82
N ASP A 196 -7.79 0.89 -16.13
CA ASP A 196 -8.43 -0.23 -16.81
C ASP A 196 -7.92 -0.39 -18.25
N GLY A 197 -7.87 -1.64 -18.75
CA GLY A 197 -7.35 -1.93 -20.08
C GLY A 197 -7.35 -3.43 -20.40
N ASN A 198 -6.88 -3.76 -21.63
CA ASN A 198 -6.65 -5.14 -22.08
C ASN A 198 -5.47 -5.17 -23.07
N PRO A 199 -4.27 -5.64 -22.67
CA PRO A 199 -3.91 -6.01 -21.29
C PRO A 199 -3.94 -4.83 -20.32
N LEU A 200 -3.96 -5.12 -19.03
CA LEU A 200 -3.91 -4.11 -17.96
C LEU A 200 -2.49 -3.49 -17.89
N PRO A 201 -2.33 -2.18 -18.02
CA PRO A 201 -1.00 -1.56 -17.93
C PRO A 201 -0.51 -1.55 -16.48
N SER A 202 0.69 -2.07 -16.24
CA SER A 202 1.34 -2.07 -14.93
C SER A 202 1.55 -0.65 -14.40
N PHE A 203 1.47 -0.48 -13.08
CA PHE A 203 1.81 0.77 -12.40
C PHE A 203 3.22 1.25 -12.76
N GLU A 204 3.38 2.56 -12.95
CA GLU A 204 4.64 3.21 -13.30
C GLU A 204 4.94 4.38 -12.36
N GLY A 205 6.23 4.63 -12.16
CA GLY A 205 6.71 5.69 -11.28
C GLY A 205 6.88 5.25 -9.83
N GLU A 206 7.00 6.22 -8.95
CA GLU A 206 7.05 6.04 -7.50
C GLU A 206 5.65 6.05 -6.88
N PRO A 207 5.48 5.50 -5.67
CA PRO A 207 4.21 5.58 -4.95
C PRO A 207 3.73 7.02 -4.83
N LYS A 208 2.46 7.26 -5.12
CA LYS A 208 1.87 8.61 -5.15
C LYS A 208 1.76 9.19 -3.75
N LEU A 209 2.30 10.39 -3.54
CA LEU A 209 2.14 11.14 -2.29
C LEU A 209 0.67 11.58 -2.12
N VAL A 210 0.01 11.12 -1.05
CA VAL A 210 -1.41 11.35 -0.78
C VAL A 210 -1.65 11.89 0.62
N LYS A 211 -2.77 12.61 0.80
CA LYS A 211 -3.22 13.09 2.12
C LYS A 211 -3.83 11.97 2.94
N ILE A 212 -3.44 11.88 4.21
CA ILE A 212 -4.09 11.03 5.22
C ILE A 212 -4.93 11.93 6.13
N ASN A 213 -6.25 11.78 6.06
CA ASN A 213 -7.21 12.59 6.81
C ASN A 213 -8.22 11.70 7.53
N GLY A 214 -8.77 12.23 8.61
CA GLY A 214 -9.84 11.60 9.38
C GLY A 214 -9.35 10.55 10.38
N ASP A 215 -10.30 10.04 11.15
CA ASP A 215 -10.14 8.85 11.97
C ASP A 215 -10.25 7.57 11.10
N ILE A 216 -10.16 6.40 11.74
CA ILE A 216 -10.20 5.13 11.01
C ILE A 216 -11.52 4.91 10.27
N ASP A 217 -12.65 5.33 10.84
CA ASP A 217 -13.97 5.14 10.23
C ASP A 217 -14.18 6.09 9.06
N GLU A 218 -13.81 7.36 9.21
CA GLU A 218 -13.81 8.37 8.14
C GLU A 218 -12.89 7.97 7.00
N PHE A 219 -11.67 7.51 7.29
CA PHE A 219 -10.71 7.06 6.29
C PHE A 219 -11.20 5.81 5.55
N THR A 220 -11.74 4.82 6.28
CA THR A 220 -12.31 3.59 5.70
C THR A 220 -13.47 3.92 4.76
N ASN A 221 -14.40 4.77 5.21
CA ASN A 221 -15.54 5.20 4.40
C ASN A 221 -15.09 5.98 3.16
N MET A 222 -14.13 6.90 3.31
CA MET A 222 -13.56 7.65 2.19
C MET A 222 -12.95 6.73 1.14
N VAL A 223 -12.13 5.75 1.53
CA VAL A 223 -11.54 4.80 0.58
C VAL A 223 -12.63 3.97 -0.09
N TRP A 224 -13.53 3.36 0.71
CA TRP A 224 -14.56 2.46 0.19
C TRP A 224 -15.53 3.11 -0.78
N THR A 225 -15.97 4.33 -0.50
CA THR A 225 -16.95 5.04 -1.33
C THR A 225 -16.37 5.60 -2.63
N ASN A 226 -15.05 5.83 -2.68
CA ASN A 226 -14.38 6.32 -3.88
C ASN A 226 -13.81 5.20 -4.77
N LEU A 227 -13.81 3.95 -4.33
CA LEU A 227 -13.54 2.81 -5.20
C LEU A 227 -14.71 2.59 -6.18
N ASN A 228 -14.39 2.26 -7.45
CA ASN A 228 -15.42 1.97 -8.45
C ASN A 228 -16.38 0.89 -7.95
N GLU A 229 -17.68 1.19 -7.98
CA GLU A 229 -18.73 0.36 -7.39
C GLU A 229 -18.80 -1.05 -8.00
N ASP A 230 -18.63 -1.16 -9.30
CA ASP A 230 -18.74 -2.46 -9.98
C ASP A 230 -17.55 -3.37 -9.70
N ASN A 231 -16.38 -2.80 -9.49
CA ASN A 231 -15.11 -3.53 -9.40
C ASN A 231 -14.61 -3.75 -7.98
N LYS A 232 -15.01 -2.94 -6.99
CA LYS A 232 -14.56 -3.11 -5.59
C LYS A 232 -15.02 -4.45 -5.01
N VAL A 233 -14.15 -5.09 -4.22
CA VAL A 233 -14.41 -6.41 -3.62
C VAL A 233 -14.27 -6.36 -2.11
N SER A 234 -13.09 -6.00 -1.60
CA SER A 234 -12.82 -5.92 -0.16
C SER A 234 -11.81 -4.83 0.16
N LEU A 235 -11.91 -4.29 1.36
CA LEU A 235 -11.03 -3.28 1.93
C LEU A 235 -10.65 -3.67 3.35
N PHE A 236 -9.36 -3.56 3.67
CA PHE A 236 -8.79 -3.63 5.01
C PHE A 236 -8.17 -2.27 5.34
N VAL A 237 -8.39 -1.77 6.55
CA VAL A 237 -7.75 -0.57 7.09
C VAL A 237 -7.28 -0.85 8.52
N ARG A 238 -6.06 -0.42 8.85
CA ARG A 238 -5.52 -0.48 10.22
C ARG A 238 -4.82 0.81 10.58
N PHE A 239 -5.13 1.30 11.77
CA PHE A 239 -4.43 2.40 12.44
C PHE A 239 -3.72 1.84 13.66
N ILE A 240 -2.42 2.13 13.80
CA ILE A 240 -1.57 1.64 14.88
C ILE A 240 -1.06 2.84 15.66
N ASP A 241 -1.30 2.91 16.96
CA ASP A 241 -0.70 3.92 17.83
C ASP A 241 0.82 3.74 17.86
N ILE A 242 1.56 4.81 17.54
CA ILE A 242 3.01 4.74 17.36
C ILE A 242 3.73 4.56 18.70
N GLU A 243 3.16 5.06 19.80
CA GLU A 243 3.76 4.95 21.12
C GLU A 243 3.49 3.59 21.77
N THR A 244 2.24 3.10 21.70
CA THR A 244 1.81 1.90 22.41
C THR A 244 1.86 0.63 21.56
N GLY A 245 1.79 0.74 20.23
CA GLY A 245 1.62 -0.37 19.31
C GLY A 245 0.20 -0.93 19.25
N GLU A 246 -0.75 -0.39 20.05
CA GLU A 246 -2.16 -0.77 19.98
C GLU A 246 -2.75 -0.40 18.62
N TYR A 247 -3.66 -1.24 18.12
CA TYR A 247 -4.23 -1.03 16.80
C TYR A 247 -5.75 -1.19 16.75
N GLU A 248 -6.33 -0.50 15.80
CA GLU A 248 -7.73 -0.64 15.39
C GLU A 248 -7.77 -1.14 13.95
N THR A 249 -8.72 -2.01 13.63
CA THR A 249 -8.89 -2.57 12.27
C THR A 249 -10.32 -2.40 11.80
N ARG A 250 -10.48 -2.17 10.49
CA ARG A 250 -11.76 -2.21 9.79
C ARG A 250 -11.63 -3.11 8.56
N ILE A 251 -12.63 -3.97 8.37
CA ILE A 251 -12.78 -4.81 7.19
C ILE A 251 -14.12 -4.51 6.55
N VAL A 252 -14.12 -4.19 5.27
CA VAL A 252 -15.33 -3.99 4.47
C VAL A 252 -15.31 -4.95 3.30
N ASN A 253 -16.36 -5.76 3.17
CA ASN A 253 -16.56 -6.68 2.06
C ASN A 253 -17.81 -6.29 1.29
N LYS A 254 -17.77 -6.34 -0.04
CA LYS A 254 -18.94 -6.17 -0.90
C LYS A 254 -19.89 -7.36 -0.77
N ASN A 255 -19.32 -8.55 -0.78
CA ASN A 255 -20.06 -9.80 -0.51
C ASN A 255 -20.21 -9.96 1.01
N LYS A 256 -21.44 -10.30 1.46
CA LYS A 256 -21.79 -10.48 2.86
C LYS A 256 -22.48 -11.82 3.07
#